data_67b1d6c58bfa4f9f688248669ab8d5ee
#
_entry.id   67b1d6c58bfa4f9f688248669ab8d5ee
#
_cell.length_a   1.000
_cell.length_b   1.000
_cell.length_c   1.000
_cell.angle_alpha   90.00
_cell.angle_beta   90.00
_cell.angle_gamma   90.00
#
_symmetry.space_group_name_H-M   'P 1'
#
loop_
_entity.id
_entity.type
_entity.pdbx_description
1 polymer ?
#
loop_
_entity_poly.entity_id
_entity_poly.type
_entity_poly.pdbx_seq_one_letter_code
_entity_poly.pdbx_strand_id
1 'polypeptide(L)'
;QVFDKCHWLDTSGDITMTRESVLHMDPRTYDSKYHPGFGWAFRREWYNKTGFFDYALSGSVDALSVIKWMNKTPPKNYKSLPKSIQKQYEEYCKVLPRITCLKNIEVKHLYHGSRQNRQYVDRHELLNVDKDIKDLLNISKDGLFEWKFSEFNFKFLNYFISRKDDEDDVIIHVKII
;
A
#
# COMPACT_ATOMS: atom_id res chain seq x y z
N GLN A 1 1.25 13.08 -10.22
CA GLN A 1 0.05 13.84 -9.81
C GLN A 1 -0.86 12.93 -8.99
N VAL A 2 -1.62 13.49 -8.08
CA VAL A 2 -2.58 12.79 -7.23
C VAL A 2 -3.89 13.57 -7.18
N PHE A 3 -5.00 12.90 -6.90
CA PHE A 3 -6.32 13.54 -6.78
C PHE A 3 -6.42 14.43 -5.53
N ASP A 4 -7.26 15.46 -5.61
CA ASP A 4 -7.43 16.48 -4.57
C ASP A 4 -8.15 15.94 -3.34
N LYS A 5 -9.27 15.26 -3.57
CA LYS A 5 -10.09 14.65 -2.54
C LYS A 5 -10.48 13.22 -2.86
N CYS A 6 -10.73 12.45 -1.82
CA CYS A 6 -11.32 11.12 -1.92
C CYS A 6 -12.50 10.98 -0.97
N HIS A 7 -13.60 10.44 -1.49
CA HIS A 7 -14.82 10.13 -0.77
C HIS A 7 -14.97 8.61 -0.66
N TRP A 8 -15.10 8.10 0.56
CA TRP A 8 -15.43 6.69 0.80
C TRP A 8 -16.93 6.51 0.83
N LEU A 9 -17.41 5.56 0.07
CA LEU A 9 -18.81 5.19 0.00
C LEU A 9 -19.06 3.95 0.86
N ASP A 10 -20.30 3.82 1.38
CA ASP A 10 -20.80 2.57 1.93
C ASP A 10 -21.44 1.69 0.85
N THR A 11 -22.07 0.60 1.27
CA THR A 11 -22.76 -0.33 0.39
C THR A 11 -23.97 0.28 -0.34
N SER A 12 -24.54 1.37 0.21
CA SER A 12 -25.65 2.12 -0.40
C SER A 12 -25.19 3.19 -1.38
N GLY A 13 -23.86 3.47 -1.43
CA GLY A 13 -23.27 4.52 -2.24
C GLY A 13 -23.23 5.90 -1.56
N ASP A 14 -23.57 5.96 -0.26
CA ASP A 14 -23.51 7.19 0.51
C ASP A 14 -22.08 7.49 1.01
N ILE A 15 -21.73 8.78 1.06
CA ILE A 15 -20.41 9.21 1.51
C ILE A 15 -20.31 9.07 3.03
N THR A 16 -19.48 8.16 3.49
CA THR A 16 -19.20 7.92 4.91
C THR A 16 -18.01 8.68 5.43
N MET A 17 -17.07 9.03 4.55
CA MET A 17 -15.86 9.76 4.91
C MET A 17 -15.29 10.50 3.72
N THR A 18 -14.75 11.70 3.97
CA THR A 18 -13.98 12.47 2.99
C THR A 18 -12.58 12.72 3.53
N ARG A 19 -11.57 12.55 2.69
CA ARG A 19 -10.17 12.93 2.99
C ARG A 19 -9.59 13.77 1.88
N GLU A 20 -8.81 14.76 2.27
CA GLU A 20 -8.01 15.55 1.34
C GLU A 20 -6.72 14.82 0.95
N SER A 21 -6.11 15.26 -0.14
CA SER A 21 -4.82 14.75 -0.57
C SER A 21 -3.75 14.97 0.49
N VAL A 22 -2.86 14.00 0.62
CA VAL A 22 -1.64 14.11 1.43
C VAL A 22 -0.79 15.35 1.05
N LEU A 23 -0.96 15.92 -0.14
CA LEU A 23 -0.25 17.12 -0.58
C LEU A 23 -0.71 18.39 0.13
N HIS A 24 -1.89 18.39 0.75
CA HIS A 24 -2.39 19.50 1.60
C HIS A 24 -1.91 19.41 3.05
N MET A 25 -1.20 18.36 3.39
CA MET A 25 -0.71 18.08 4.74
C MET A 25 0.46 19.00 5.11
N ASP A 26 0.51 19.43 6.38
CA ASP A 26 1.69 20.10 6.95
C ASP A 26 2.98 19.29 6.67
N PRO A 27 4.08 19.95 6.28
CA PRO A 27 5.23 19.31 5.67
C PRO A 27 6.03 18.34 6.52
N ARG A 28 5.81 18.21 7.84
CA ARG A 28 6.78 17.49 8.70
C ARG A 28 6.50 16.01 8.92
N THR A 29 5.25 15.62 9.09
CA THR A 29 4.89 14.24 9.45
C THR A 29 3.67 13.78 8.68
N TYR A 30 3.70 12.55 8.17
CA TYR A 30 2.52 11.96 7.55
C TYR A 30 1.40 11.79 8.57
N ASP A 31 0.18 12.22 8.20
CA ASP A 31 -1.02 12.07 8.99
C ASP A 31 -2.04 11.23 8.20
N SER A 32 -2.54 10.17 8.81
CA SER A 32 -3.48 9.22 8.20
C SER A 32 -4.88 9.81 7.94
N LYS A 33 -5.16 11.04 8.40
CA LYS A 33 -6.39 11.76 8.01
C LYS A 33 -6.38 12.25 6.57
N TYR A 34 -5.21 12.27 5.91
CA TYR A 34 -5.07 12.53 4.50
C TYR A 34 -4.97 11.22 3.71
N HIS A 35 -5.39 11.22 2.46
CA HIS A 35 -5.24 10.04 1.61
C HIS A 35 -3.91 10.10 0.83
N PRO A 36 -3.20 8.97 0.69
CA PRO A 36 -1.93 8.91 -0.03
C PRO A 36 -2.07 8.97 -1.56
N GLY A 37 -3.30 8.88 -2.06
CA GLY A 37 -3.64 8.86 -3.48
C GLY A 37 -4.18 7.51 -3.93
N PHE A 38 -5.16 7.54 -4.84
CA PHE A 38 -5.80 6.35 -5.42
C PHE A 38 -5.45 6.16 -6.90
N GLY A 39 -4.95 7.20 -7.52
CA GLY A 39 -4.46 7.16 -8.88
C GLY A 39 -3.25 8.09 -9.00
N TRP A 40 -2.22 7.61 -9.66
CA TRP A 40 -0.98 8.30 -9.85
C TRP A 40 -0.61 8.39 -11.32
N ALA A 41 -0.18 9.56 -11.76
CA ALA A 41 0.42 9.74 -13.07
C ALA A 41 1.91 10.09 -12.90
N PHE A 42 2.76 9.38 -13.64
CA PHE A 42 4.20 9.53 -13.57
C PHE A 42 4.79 9.84 -14.94
N ARG A 43 5.91 10.54 -14.96
CA ARG A 43 6.77 10.55 -16.12
C ARG A 43 7.47 9.19 -16.22
N ARG A 44 7.40 8.55 -17.37
CA ARG A 44 7.99 7.23 -17.61
C ARG A 44 9.47 7.15 -17.25
N GLU A 45 10.23 8.18 -17.59
CA GLU A 45 11.66 8.25 -17.29
C GLU A 45 11.96 8.19 -15.78
N TRP A 46 11.13 8.86 -14.96
CA TRP A 46 11.27 8.81 -13.52
C TRP A 46 10.84 7.45 -12.98
N TYR A 47 9.71 6.95 -13.44
CA TYR A 47 9.19 5.63 -13.03
C TYR A 47 10.19 4.51 -13.34
N ASN A 48 10.83 4.50 -14.50
CA ASN A 48 11.82 3.51 -14.89
C ASN A 48 13.08 3.53 -13.99
N LYS A 49 13.37 4.67 -13.36
CA LYS A 49 14.51 4.80 -12.43
C LYS A 49 14.18 4.44 -10.99
N THR A 50 12.94 4.64 -10.57
CA THR A 50 12.56 4.61 -9.16
C THR A 50 11.49 3.57 -8.87
N GLY A 51 10.47 3.43 -9.72
CA GLY A 51 9.30 2.58 -9.50
C GLY A 51 8.45 2.98 -8.30
N PHE A 52 7.57 2.10 -7.90
CA PHE A 52 6.91 2.10 -6.60
C PHE A 52 7.72 1.31 -5.58
N PHE A 53 7.45 1.55 -4.30
CA PHE A 53 7.94 0.69 -3.23
C PHE A 53 7.06 -0.56 -3.14
N ASP A 54 7.40 -1.61 -3.86
CA ASP A 54 6.61 -2.82 -4.04
C ASP A 54 6.87 -3.94 -3.03
N TYR A 55 7.84 -3.77 -2.12
CA TYR A 55 8.14 -4.75 -1.08
C TYR A 55 7.17 -4.76 0.11
N ALA A 56 6.24 -3.82 0.19
CA ALA A 56 5.20 -3.82 1.25
C ALA A 56 4.03 -4.73 0.87
N LEU A 57 4.29 -6.02 0.74
CA LEU A 57 3.37 -7.03 0.17
C LEU A 57 2.06 -7.22 0.95
N SER A 58 2.05 -6.86 2.23
CA SER A 58 0.82 -6.86 3.06
C SER A 58 -0.02 -5.60 2.86
N GLY A 59 0.46 -4.60 2.12
CA GLY A 59 -0.21 -3.34 1.81
C GLY A 59 0.57 -2.10 2.25
N SER A 60 -0.04 -0.92 2.12
CA SER A 60 0.56 0.40 2.39
C SER A 60 1.65 0.83 1.41
N VAL A 61 1.74 0.20 0.25
CA VAL A 61 2.65 0.59 -0.84
C VAL A 61 2.49 2.06 -1.22
N ASP A 62 1.24 2.50 -1.36
CA ASP A 62 0.87 3.88 -1.67
C ASP A 62 1.35 4.87 -0.60
N ALA A 63 1.03 4.61 0.66
CA ALA A 63 1.42 5.45 1.77
C ALA A 63 2.94 5.52 1.95
N LEU A 64 3.61 4.37 1.94
CA LEU A 64 5.07 4.30 2.09
C LEU A 64 5.79 4.98 0.92
N SER A 65 5.31 4.78 -0.30
CA SER A 65 5.88 5.43 -1.48
C SER A 65 5.75 6.95 -1.40
N VAL A 66 4.56 7.47 -1.11
CA VAL A 66 4.34 8.93 -1.07
C VAL A 66 5.07 9.61 0.08
N ILE A 67 5.15 8.96 1.25
CA ILE A 67 5.95 9.46 2.38
C ILE A 67 7.41 9.67 1.95
N LYS A 68 7.97 8.69 1.25
CA LYS A 68 9.34 8.76 0.75
C LYS A 68 9.50 9.85 -0.31
N TRP A 69 8.59 9.91 -1.30
CA TRP A 69 8.63 10.90 -2.37
C TRP A 69 8.51 12.34 -1.86
N MET A 70 7.76 12.54 -0.80
CA MET A 70 7.60 13.85 -0.16
C MET A 70 8.73 14.16 0.84
N ASN A 71 9.69 13.25 1.01
CA ASN A 71 10.76 13.35 2.01
C ASN A 71 10.24 13.60 3.42
N LYS A 72 9.15 12.90 3.81
CA LYS A 72 8.51 13.07 5.12
C LYS A 72 8.88 11.97 6.08
N THR A 73 8.81 12.28 7.36
CA THR A 73 8.96 11.29 8.42
C THR A 73 7.71 10.42 8.49
N PRO A 74 7.84 9.09 8.46
CA PRO A 74 6.72 8.19 8.68
C PRO A 74 6.06 8.43 10.06
N PRO A 75 4.73 8.24 10.17
CA PRO A 75 4.05 8.31 11.46
C PRO A 75 4.57 7.22 12.41
N LYS A 76 4.28 7.38 13.72
CA LYS A 76 4.84 6.47 14.75
C LYS A 76 4.54 4.99 14.50
N ASN A 77 3.35 4.68 14.02
CA ASN A 77 2.96 3.31 13.66
C ASN A 77 3.69 2.74 12.43
N TYR A 78 4.31 3.60 11.61
CA TYR A 78 5.18 3.19 10.50
C TYR A 78 6.67 3.21 10.88
N LYS A 79 7.03 3.72 12.06
CA LYS A 79 8.43 3.67 12.55
C LYS A 79 8.90 2.24 12.82
N SER A 80 7.96 1.33 13.06
CA SER A 80 8.20 -0.11 13.15
C SER A 80 7.83 -0.82 11.84
N LEU A 81 8.39 -0.39 10.73
CA LEU A 81 8.33 -1.23 9.54
C LEU A 81 8.91 -2.61 9.89
N PRO A 82 8.33 -3.70 9.37
CA PRO A 82 8.91 -5.02 9.53
C PRO A 82 10.40 -5.00 9.18
N LYS A 83 11.22 -5.63 10.00
CA LYS A 83 12.68 -5.65 9.81
C LYS A 83 13.06 -6.15 8.42
N SER A 84 12.30 -7.10 7.90
CA SER A 84 12.48 -7.66 6.57
C SER A 84 12.46 -6.62 5.43
N ILE A 85 11.68 -5.54 5.58
CA ILE A 85 11.52 -4.51 4.54
C ILE A 85 12.25 -3.20 4.84
N GLN A 86 12.75 -2.99 6.07
CA GLN A 86 13.38 -1.72 6.48
C GLN A 86 14.52 -1.32 5.55
N LYS A 87 15.45 -2.22 5.29
CA LYS A 87 16.60 -1.97 4.41
C LYS A 87 16.18 -1.53 3.02
N GLN A 88 15.20 -2.23 2.43
CA GLN A 88 14.70 -1.92 1.10
C GLN A 88 14.00 -0.57 1.05
N TYR A 89 13.28 -0.21 2.11
CA TYR A 89 12.65 1.09 2.23
C TYR A 89 13.65 2.23 2.40
N GLU A 90 14.74 2.02 3.14
CA GLU A 90 15.80 3.00 3.29
C GLU A 90 16.51 3.29 1.96
N GLU A 91 16.73 2.26 1.14
CA GLU A 91 17.37 2.35 -0.17
C GLU A 91 16.43 2.90 -1.26
N TYR A 92 15.11 2.84 -1.04
CA TYR A 92 14.12 3.25 -2.02
C TYR A 92 14.11 4.76 -2.26
N CYS A 93 13.89 5.14 -3.52
CA CYS A 93 13.65 6.52 -3.95
C CYS A 93 14.72 7.54 -3.51
N LYS A 94 15.96 7.34 -3.96
CA LYS A 94 17.05 8.30 -3.72
C LYS A 94 16.89 9.58 -4.54
N VAL A 95 16.15 9.54 -5.63
CA VAL A 95 15.83 10.70 -6.49
C VAL A 95 14.39 11.11 -6.25
N LEU A 96 14.19 12.15 -5.47
CA LEU A 96 12.86 12.63 -5.11
C LEU A 96 12.13 13.23 -6.33
N PRO A 97 10.86 12.85 -6.56
CA PRO A 97 10.06 13.43 -7.61
C PRO A 97 9.53 14.82 -7.22
N ARG A 98 9.22 15.63 -8.21
CA ARG A 98 8.37 16.81 -8.01
C ARG A 98 6.91 16.38 -8.12
N ILE A 99 6.17 16.44 -7.01
CA ILE A 99 4.78 15.98 -6.92
C ILE A 99 3.84 17.17 -7.01
N THR A 100 2.72 17.01 -7.73
CA THR A 100 1.65 18.00 -7.82
C THR A 100 0.29 17.31 -7.66
N CYS A 101 -0.69 18.06 -7.14
CA CYS A 101 -2.07 17.65 -7.03
C CYS A 101 -2.87 18.09 -8.27
N LEU A 102 -3.82 17.26 -8.71
CA LEU A 102 -4.86 17.63 -9.66
C LEU A 102 -5.96 18.34 -8.89
N LYS A 103 -5.96 19.67 -8.93
CA LYS A 103 -6.96 20.48 -8.23
C LYS A 103 -8.36 20.23 -8.81
N ASN A 104 -9.35 20.26 -7.94
CA ASN A 104 -10.78 20.11 -8.28
C ASN A 104 -11.13 18.74 -8.91
N ILE A 105 -10.31 17.74 -8.73
CA ILE A 105 -10.63 16.37 -9.14
C ILE A 105 -10.79 15.51 -7.90
N GLU A 106 -11.97 14.91 -7.78
CA GLU A 106 -12.36 14.07 -6.66
C GLU A 106 -12.51 12.62 -7.11
N VAL A 107 -12.23 11.69 -6.20
CA VAL A 107 -12.38 10.25 -6.44
C VAL A 107 -13.42 9.71 -5.48
N LYS A 108 -14.34 8.91 -5.98
CA LYS A 108 -15.25 8.10 -5.17
C LYS A 108 -14.66 6.70 -5.02
N HIS A 109 -14.41 6.32 -3.78
CA HIS A 109 -13.86 5.02 -3.41
C HIS A 109 -15.02 4.11 -3.00
N LEU A 110 -15.33 3.14 -3.85
CA LEU A 110 -16.40 2.19 -3.60
C LEU A 110 -16.12 1.35 -2.36
N TYR A 111 -17.18 0.88 -1.72
CA TYR A 111 -17.06 -0.07 -0.62
C TYR A 111 -16.37 -1.36 -1.09
N HIS A 112 -15.48 -1.89 -0.28
CA HIS A 112 -14.70 -3.09 -0.56
C HIS A 112 -14.30 -3.82 0.74
N GLY A 113 -15.27 -4.02 1.60
CA GLY A 113 -15.08 -4.69 2.88
C GLY A 113 -14.80 -3.74 4.07
N SER A 114 -14.93 -4.28 5.27
CA SER A 114 -14.78 -3.52 6.50
C SER A 114 -13.32 -3.17 6.80
N ARG A 115 -13.10 -2.02 7.44
CA ARG A 115 -11.75 -1.63 7.90
C ARG A 115 -11.17 -2.60 8.92
N GLN A 116 -12.02 -3.24 9.73
CA GLN A 116 -11.62 -4.22 10.73
C GLN A 116 -11.00 -5.45 10.06
N ASN A 117 -11.68 -6.00 9.05
CA ASN A 117 -11.19 -7.18 8.33
C ASN A 117 -9.88 -6.92 7.58
N ARG A 118 -9.65 -5.68 7.15
CA ARG A 118 -8.44 -5.27 6.44
C ARG A 118 -7.21 -5.16 7.31
N GLN A 119 -7.35 -5.15 8.64
CA GLN A 119 -6.25 -5.20 9.63
C GLN A 119 -5.10 -4.24 9.26
N TYR A 120 -5.41 -2.96 8.98
CA TYR A 120 -4.46 -1.99 8.41
C TYR A 120 -3.14 -1.82 9.17
N VAL A 121 -3.10 -2.18 10.45
CA VAL A 121 -1.90 -2.15 11.29
C VAL A 121 -1.31 -3.55 11.41
N ASP A 122 -2.13 -4.52 11.84
CA ASP A 122 -1.68 -5.85 12.25
C ASP A 122 -1.18 -6.70 11.07
N ARG A 123 -1.69 -6.45 9.85
CA ARG A 123 -1.25 -7.14 8.64
C ARG A 123 0.26 -7.00 8.35
N HIS A 124 0.92 -5.98 8.90
CA HIS A 124 2.36 -5.82 8.74
C HIS A 124 3.17 -6.86 9.50
N GLU A 125 2.59 -7.46 10.55
CA GLU A 125 3.21 -8.57 11.29
C GLU A 125 3.46 -9.80 10.42
N LEU A 126 2.72 -9.96 9.33
CA LEU A 126 2.95 -11.03 8.36
C LEU A 126 4.37 -11.03 7.78
N LEU A 127 4.97 -9.84 7.70
CA LEU A 127 6.33 -9.60 7.18
C LEU A 127 7.37 -9.34 8.27
N ASN A 128 6.98 -9.43 9.56
CA ASN A 128 7.89 -9.15 10.66
C ASN A 128 8.79 -10.36 10.96
N VAL A 129 9.73 -10.61 10.08
CA VAL A 129 10.75 -11.66 10.19
C VAL A 129 12.14 -11.05 10.14
N ASP A 130 13.11 -11.75 10.76
CA ASP A 130 14.49 -11.28 10.86
C ASP A 130 15.35 -11.67 9.63
N LYS A 131 14.78 -11.46 8.44
CA LYS A 131 15.43 -11.68 7.14
C LYS A 131 15.13 -10.51 6.22
N ASP A 132 16.00 -10.22 5.26
CA ASP A 132 15.68 -9.25 4.21
C ASP A 132 14.55 -9.80 3.33
N ILE A 133 13.61 -8.95 2.94
CA ILE A 133 12.47 -9.34 2.10
C ILE A 133 12.93 -9.97 0.78
N LYS A 134 14.04 -9.52 0.21
CA LYS A 134 14.63 -10.10 -1.00
C LYS A 134 15.07 -11.55 -0.82
N ASP A 135 15.44 -11.93 0.39
CA ASP A 135 15.81 -13.31 0.69
C ASP A 135 14.59 -14.24 0.76
N LEU A 136 13.41 -13.68 0.94
CA LEU A 136 12.14 -14.41 1.02
C LEU A 136 11.46 -14.57 -0.34
N LEU A 137 11.89 -13.83 -1.36
CA LEU A 137 11.22 -13.72 -2.66
C LEU A 137 12.09 -14.26 -3.79
N ASN A 138 11.42 -14.89 -4.75
CA ASN A 138 11.89 -15.10 -6.10
C ASN A 138 11.20 -14.11 -7.05
N ILE A 139 11.76 -13.92 -8.23
CA ILE A 139 11.10 -13.25 -9.33
C ILE A 139 10.80 -14.33 -10.37
N SER A 140 9.51 -14.50 -10.71
CA SER A 140 9.08 -15.43 -11.74
C SER A 140 9.57 -14.98 -13.13
N LYS A 141 9.45 -15.85 -14.12
CA LYS A 141 9.74 -15.53 -15.52
C LYS A 141 8.92 -14.35 -16.07
N ASP A 142 7.76 -14.09 -15.47
CA ASP A 142 6.84 -13.00 -15.86
C ASP A 142 7.11 -11.71 -15.05
N GLY A 143 8.16 -11.69 -14.21
CA GLY A 143 8.56 -10.54 -13.40
C GLY A 143 7.75 -10.35 -12.12
N LEU A 144 6.98 -11.35 -11.68
CA LEU A 144 6.17 -11.29 -10.47
C LEU A 144 6.95 -11.84 -9.27
N PHE A 145 6.66 -11.30 -8.08
CA PHE A 145 7.17 -11.86 -6.84
C PHE A 145 6.49 -13.17 -6.48
N GLU A 146 7.29 -14.15 -6.11
CA GLU A 146 6.86 -15.45 -5.60
C GLU A 146 7.58 -15.73 -4.28
N TRP A 147 6.86 -16.30 -3.31
CA TRP A 147 7.48 -16.71 -2.05
C TRP A 147 8.40 -17.91 -2.25
N LYS A 148 9.61 -17.85 -1.73
CA LYS A 148 10.52 -19.01 -1.65
C LYS A 148 10.05 -20.08 -0.69
N PHE A 149 9.24 -19.69 0.32
CA PHE A 149 8.82 -20.56 1.41
C PHE A 149 7.29 -20.67 1.43
N SER A 150 6.78 -21.88 1.41
CA SER A 150 5.34 -22.17 1.35
C SER A 150 4.56 -21.61 2.55
N GLU A 151 5.21 -21.47 3.71
CA GLU A 151 4.58 -20.88 4.91
C GLU A 151 4.03 -19.48 4.68
N PHE A 152 4.71 -18.67 3.85
CA PHE A 152 4.23 -17.32 3.52
C PHE A 152 3.02 -17.37 2.59
N ASN A 153 2.97 -18.33 1.66
CA ASN A 153 1.77 -18.54 0.83
C ASN A 153 0.54 -18.76 1.70
N PHE A 154 0.62 -19.64 2.70
CA PHE A 154 -0.50 -19.91 3.61
C PHE A 154 -0.86 -18.70 4.49
N LYS A 155 0.13 -18.01 5.05
CA LYS A 155 -0.12 -16.83 5.88
C LYS A 155 -0.84 -15.74 5.09
N PHE A 156 -0.37 -15.44 3.88
CA PHE A 156 -0.99 -14.42 3.04
C PHE A 156 -2.34 -14.84 2.49
N LEU A 157 -2.50 -16.10 2.10
CA LEU A 157 -3.79 -16.64 1.67
C LEU A 157 -4.84 -16.50 2.79
N ASN A 158 -4.52 -16.92 4.00
CA ASN A 158 -5.42 -16.80 5.15
C ASN A 158 -5.77 -15.33 5.45
N TYR A 159 -4.81 -14.43 5.35
CA TYR A 159 -5.06 -13.00 5.49
C TYR A 159 -6.04 -12.50 4.42
N PHE A 160 -5.83 -12.81 3.15
CA PHE A 160 -6.72 -12.37 2.07
C PHE A 160 -8.12 -12.95 2.18
N ILE A 161 -8.26 -14.22 2.58
CA ILE A 161 -9.56 -14.84 2.86
C ILE A 161 -10.28 -14.11 4.02
N SER A 162 -9.55 -13.78 5.10
CA SER A 162 -10.12 -13.11 6.27
C SER A 162 -10.58 -11.68 6.00
N ARG A 163 -10.14 -11.05 4.91
CA ARG A 163 -10.52 -9.68 4.54
C ARG A 163 -11.99 -9.55 4.16
N LYS A 164 -12.58 -10.59 3.58
CA LYS A 164 -13.98 -10.59 3.11
C LYS A 164 -14.29 -9.31 2.30
N ASP A 165 -13.43 -9.00 1.33
CA ASP A 165 -13.53 -7.77 0.53
C ASP A 165 -14.80 -7.75 -0.32
N ASP A 166 -15.21 -8.91 -0.80
CA ASP A 166 -16.47 -9.15 -1.50
C ASP A 166 -17.38 -9.94 -0.54
N GLU A 167 -18.49 -9.39 -0.13
CA GLU A 167 -19.42 -10.04 0.81
C GLU A 167 -20.10 -11.28 0.20
N ASP A 168 -20.00 -11.46 -1.09
CA ASP A 168 -20.47 -12.66 -1.78
C ASP A 168 -19.45 -13.79 -1.67
N ASP A 169 -19.94 -14.99 -1.37
CA ASP A 169 -19.17 -16.24 -1.21
C ASP A 169 -18.26 -16.52 -2.40
N VAL A 170 -17.06 -15.93 -2.42
CA VAL A 170 -16.04 -16.30 -3.38
C VAL A 170 -15.47 -17.65 -2.98
N ILE A 171 -15.97 -18.72 -3.59
CA ILE A 171 -15.38 -20.03 -3.48
C ILE A 171 -14.03 -20.00 -4.22
N ILE A 172 -12.96 -19.78 -3.47
CA ILE A 172 -11.61 -19.84 -4.01
C ILE A 172 -11.24 -21.33 -4.16
N HIS A 173 -11.29 -21.82 -5.38
CA HIS A 173 -10.73 -23.13 -5.69
C HIS A 173 -9.19 -23.04 -5.72
N VAL A 174 -8.53 -23.36 -4.61
CA VAL A 174 -7.07 -23.51 -4.57
C VAL A 174 -6.71 -24.88 -5.15
N LYS A 175 -6.17 -24.88 -6.36
CA LYS A 175 -5.55 -26.08 -6.90
C LYS A 175 -4.13 -26.17 -6.35
N ILE A 176 -3.93 -27.04 -5.35
CA ILE A 176 -2.58 -27.40 -4.88
C ILE A 176 -1.98 -28.30 -5.96
N ILE A 177 -0.93 -27.83 -6.61
CA ILE A 177 -0.12 -28.63 -7.56
C ILE A 177 1.07 -29.18 -6.79
#